data_e7075b4cba55548ea9d6a45b0a73ab4b
#
_entry.id   e7075b4cba55548ea9d6a45b0a73ab4b
#
_cell.length_a   1.000
_cell.length_b   1.000
_cell.length_c   1.000
_cell.angle_alpha   90.00
_cell.angle_beta   90.00
_cell.angle_gamma   90.00
#
_symmetry.space_group_name_H-M   'P 1'
#
loop_
_entity.id
_entity.type
_entity.pdbx_description
1 polymer ?
#
loop_
_entity_poly.entity_id
_entity_poly.type
_entity_poly.pdbx_seq_one_letter_code
_entity_poly.pdbx_strand_id
1 'polypeptide(L)'
;MYKMENALVIDKLYKAFGQDILKMDTGSDILSVTVAQPVIHEVIRFLKEEPEMGFMMLTDLCGIHYPDRGLPLGVIYHLHHLSENFRIRIKTFVTTADPAVPTVSDLFSSANWMERETYDFYGILFTGHPNLKRILNVEYMDFFPLRKEYPLEDPTREDKDDRYFGR
;
A
#
# COMPACT_ATOMS: atom_id res chain seq x y z
N MET A 1 -27.50 16.09 3.44
CA MET A 1 -26.09 15.78 3.19
C MET A 1 -25.79 14.53 4.00
N TYR A 2 -25.59 13.39 3.35
CA TYR A 2 -25.29 12.14 4.06
C TYR A 2 -23.85 12.22 4.53
N LYS A 3 -23.62 12.16 5.84
CA LYS A 3 -22.28 12.05 6.39
C LYS A 3 -21.73 10.66 6.04
N MET A 4 -20.52 10.61 5.48
CA MET A 4 -19.87 9.34 5.16
C MET A 4 -19.57 8.57 6.45
N GLU A 5 -20.03 7.32 6.51
CA GLU A 5 -19.84 6.44 7.66
C GLU A 5 -19.26 5.09 7.21
N ASN A 6 -18.56 4.41 8.11
CA ASN A 6 -18.00 3.08 7.84
C ASN A 6 -19.04 2.12 7.25
N ALA A 7 -20.28 2.11 7.78
CA ALA A 7 -21.34 1.21 7.35
C ALA A 7 -21.71 1.38 5.88
N LEU A 8 -21.80 2.62 5.39
CA LEU A 8 -22.09 2.92 3.99
C LEU A 8 -20.98 2.40 3.08
N VAL A 9 -19.72 2.69 3.42
CA VAL A 9 -18.56 2.29 2.61
C VAL A 9 -18.44 0.78 2.57
N ILE A 10 -18.63 0.10 3.70
CA ILE A 10 -18.63 -1.37 3.83
C ILE A 10 -19.70 -1.99 2.93
N ASP A 11 -20.95 -1.52 3.03
CA ASP A 11 -22.07 -2.04 2.24
C ASP A 11 -21.83 -1.91 0.73
N LYS A 12 -21.36 -0.75 0.30
CA LYS A 12 -21.03 -0.48 -1.10
C LYS A 12 -19.89 -1.37 -1.62
N LEU A 13 -18.82 -1.53 -0.85
CA LEU A 13 -17.71 -2.40 -1.23
C LEU A 13 -18.15 -3.86 -1.31
N TYR A 14 -18.92 -4.37 -0.34
CA TYR A 14 -19.42 -5.74 -0.40
C TYR A 14 -20.38 -5.98 -1.57
N LYS A 15 -21.23 -5.02 -1.90
CA LYS A 15 -22.12 -5.13 -3.06
C LYS A 15 -21.38 -5.17 -4.38
N ALA A 16 -20.29 -4.40 -4.49
CA ALA A 16 -19.50 -4.30 -5.72
C ALA A 16 -18.52 -5.47 -5.90
N PHE A 17 -17.86 -5.90 -4.83
CA PHE A 17 -16.72 -6.82 -4.91
C PHE A 17 -16.90 -8.14 -4.14
N GLY A 18 -17.90 -8.26 -3.29
CA GLY A 18 -18.27 -9.52 -2.66
C GLY A 18 -17.13 -10.30 -2.03
N GLN A 19 -16.79 -11.47 -2.62
CA GLN A 19 -15.77 -12.39 -2.11
C GLN A 19 -14.32 -11.87 -2.26
N ASP A 20 -14.09 -10.86 -3.10
CA ASP A 20 -12.76 -10.26 -3.26
C ASP A 20 -12.38 -9.36 -2.08
N ILE A 21 -13.33 -9.05 -1.20
CA ILE A 21 -13.08 -8.41 0.09
C ILE A 21 -12.70 -9.49 1.10
N LEU A 22 -11.42 -9.61 1.38
CA LEU A 22 -10.87 -10.68 2.22
C LEU A 22 -11.04 -10.40 3.72
N LYS A 23 -10.93 -9.12 4.12
CA LYS A 23 -11.04 -8.71 5.52
C LYS A 23 -11.43 -7.24 5.62
N MET A 24 -12.28 -6.93 6.59
CA MET A 24 -12.55 -5.57 7.03
C MET A 24 -12.24 -5.42 8.52
N ASP A 25 -11.68 -4.29 8.90
CA ASP A 25 -11.31 -3.97 10.27
C ASP A 25 -11.70 -2.53 10.59
N THR A 26 -12.58 -2.39 11.57
CA THR A 26 -13.07 -1.11 12.09
C THR A 26 -12.56 -0.82 13.49
N GLY A 27 -11.71 -1.69 14.05
CA GLY A 27 -11.20 -1.59 15.42
C GLY A 27 -10.14 -0.50 15.62
N SER A 28 -9.62 0.08 14.55
CA SER A 28 -8.73 1.23 14.56
C SER A 28 -9.49 2.50 14.17
N ASP A 29 -8.81 3.65 14.28
CA ASP A 29 -9.32 4.98 13.91
C ASP A 29 -9.68 5.13 12.42
N ILE A 30 -9.16 4.25 11.54
CA ILE A 30 -9.38 4.25 10.10
C ILE A 30 -9.93 2.90 9.66
N LEU A 31 -11.06 2.92 8.92
CA LEU A 31 -11.59 1.74 8.25
C LEU A 31 -10.50 1.12 7.37
N SER A 32 -10.18 -0.15 7.64
CA SER A 32 -9.12 -0.88 6.93
C SER A 32 -9.71 -2.08 6.20
N VAL A 33 -9.53 -2.14 4.89
CA VAL A 33 -10.07 -3.19 4.01
C VAL A 33 -8.93 -3.91 3.33
N THR A 34 -8.91 -5.24 3.43
CA THR A 34 -7.97 -6.09 2.70
C THR A 34 -8.70 -6.71 1.52
N VAL A 35 -8.15 -6.57 0.33
CA VAL A 35 -8.74 -7.05 -0.91
C VAL A 35 -7.80 -8.01 -1.65
N ALA A 36 -8.37 -8.86 -2.49
CA ALA A 36 -7.61 -9.72 -3.37
C ALA A 36 -6.77 -8.89 -4.35
N GLN A 37 -5.54 -9.34 -4.62
CA GLN A 37 -4.60 -8.60 -5.47
C GLN A 37 -5.14 -8.28 -6.88
N PRO A 38 -5.84 -9.18 -7.61
CA PRO A 38 -6.28 -8.88 -8.97
C PRO A 38 -7.27 -7.72 -9.07
N VAL A 39 -8.04 -7.47 -8.02
CA VAL A 39 -9.11 -6.45 -8.04
C VAL A 39 -8.71 -5.11 -7.42
N ILE A 40 -7.46 -4.96 -6.97
CA ILE A 40 -7.03 -3.75 -6.24
C ILE A 40 -7.24 -2.47 -7.06
N HIS A 41 -6.90 -2.47 -8.34
CA HIS A 41 -7.10 -1.32 -9.22
C HIS A 41 -8.59 -0.95 -9.33
N GLU A 42 -9.45 -1.96 -9.54
CA GLU A 42 -10.89 -1.76 -9.67
C GLU A 42 -11.52 -1.23 -8.36
N VAL A 43 -11.07 -1.72 -7.21
CA VAL A 43 -11.52 -1.24 -5.90
C VAL A 43 -11.13 0.23 -5.70
N ILE A 44 -9.90 0.61 -6.03
CA ILE A 44 -9.43 2.00 -5.90
C ILE A 44 -10.14 2.91 -6.90
N ARG A 45 -10.37 2.44 -8.14
CA ARG A 45 -11.15 3.15 -9.14
C ARG A 45 -12.59 3.38 -8.67
N PHE A 46 -13.25 2.34 -8.15
CA PHE A 46 -14.60 2.43 -7.59
C PHE A 46 -14.68 3.47 -6.46
N LEU A 47 -13.75 3.42 -5.50
CA LEU A 47 -13.70 4.40 -4.40
C LEU A 47 -13.50 5.83 -4.89
N LYS A 48 -12.78 6.03 -5.99
CA LYS A 48 -12.55 7.34 -6.59
C LYS A 48 -13.77 7.84 -7.38
N GLU A 49 -14.33 7.00 -8.25
CA GLU A 49 -15.28 7.40 -9.31
C GLU A 49 -16.75 7.23 -8.94
N GLU A 50 -17.08 6.33 -8.01
CA GLU A 50 -18.46 6.17 -7.56
C GLU A 50 -18.96 7.45 -6.90
N PRO A 51 -20.10 8.03 -7.36
CA PRO A 51 -20.57 9.35 -6.91
C PRO A 51 -20.77 9.48 -5.40
N GLU A 52 -21.12 8.39 -4.73
CA GLU A 52 -21.30 8.38 -3.27
C GLU A 52 -20.01 8.08 -2.49
N MET A 53 -18.91 7.74 -3.19
CA MET A 53 -17.62 7.45 -2.57
C MET A 53 -16.65 8.63 -2.66
N GLY A 54 -16.30 9.09 -3.84
CA GLY A 54 -15.58 10.35 -4.07
C GLY A 54 -14.24 10.50 -3.34
N PHE A 55 -13.47 9.42 -3.18
CA PHE A 55 -12.13 9.47 -2.58
C PHE A 55 -11.12 10.05 -3.57
N MET A 56 -11.08 11.36 -3.67
CA MET A 56 -10.31 12.08 -4.70
C MET A 56 -8.83 12.24 -4.38
N MET A 57 -8.36 11.84 -3.20
CA MET A 57 -6.97 12.02 -2.80
C MET A 57 -6.36 10.69 -2.33
N LEU A 58 -5.27 10.26 -2.99
CA LEU A 58 -4.34 9.26 -2.47
C LEU A 58 -3.33 9.99 -1.58
N THR A 59 -3.48 9.84 -0.27
CA THR A 59 -2.62 10.52 0.71
C THR A 59 -1.32 9.79 0.93
N ASP A 60 -1.32 8.46 0.78
CA ASP A 60 -0.14 7.63 0.97
C ASP A 60 -0.29 6.29 0.25
N LEU A 61 0.83 5.76 -0.24
CA LEU A 61 1.00 4.42 -0.75
C LEU A 61 2.36 3.91 -0.29
N CYS A 62 2.37 2.81 0.44
CA CYS A 62 3.61 2.22 0.95
C CYS A 62 3.61 0.70 0.89
N GLY A 63 4.82 0.13 0.78
CA GLY A 63 5.07 -1.29 0.90
C GLY A 63 5.12 -1.76 2.36
N ILE A 64 4.87 -3.05 2.57
CA ILE A 64 5.02 -3.70 3.87
C ILE A 64 5.50 -5.14 3.68
N HIS A 65 6.32 -5.63 4.62
CA HIS A 65 6.81 -6.99 4.63
C HIS A 65 6.55 -7.68 5.96
N TYR A 66 5.84 -8.83 5.90
CA TYR A 66 5.54 -9.74 7.01
C TYR A 66 6.10 -11.13 6.67
N PRO A 67 7.35 -11.45 7.00
CA PRO A 67 8.03 -12.68 6.54
C PRO A 67 7.32 -13.98 6.93
N ASP A 68 6.60 -13.98 8.06
CA ASP A 68 5.93 -15.15 8.60
C ASP A 68 4.54 -15.44 8.00
N ARG A 69 4.12 -14.66 6.99
CA ARG A 69 2.82 -14.82 6.32
C ARG A 69 2.96 -15.56 5.00
N GLY A 70 1.90 -16.28 4.61
CA GLY A 70 1.82 -16.93 3.29
C GLY A 70 1.86 -15.94 2.12
N LEU A 71 1.39 -14.70 2.33
CA LEU A 71 1.53 -13.55 1.43
C LEU A 71 2.33 -12.48 2.17
N PRO A 72 3.66 -12.52 2.09
CA PRO A 72 4.51 -11.71 2.96
C PRO A 72 4.66 -10.26 2.52
N LEU A 73 4.56 -9.96 1.24
CA LEU A 73 4.65 -8.60 0.72
C LEU A 73 3.26 -7.99 0.55
N GLY A 74 3.12 -6.71 0.84
CA GLY A 74 1.85 -6.03 0.68
C GLY A 74 2.00 -4.58 0.30
N VAL A 75 0.94 -4.01 -0.26
CA VAL A 75 0.79 -2.58 -0.53
C VAL A 75 -0.38 -2.05 0.26
N ILE A 76 -0.16 -0.92 0.90
CA ILE A 76 -1.16 -0.19 1.68
C ILE A 76 -1.42 1.13 0.98
N TYR A 77 -2.69 1.42 0.73
CA TYR A 77 -3.16 2.66 0.13
C TYR A 77 -4.01 3.40 1.16
N HIS A 78 -3.74 4.68 1.37
CA HIS A 78 -4.58 5.56 2.15
C HIS A 78 -5.30 6.55 1.24
N LEU A 79 -6.63 6.46 1.20
CA LEU A 79 -7.48 7.36 0.42
C LEU A 79 -8.23 8.30 1.35
N HIS A 80 -8.46 9.53 0.87
CA HIS A 80 -9.13 10.56 1.62
C HIS A 80 -10.26 11.19 0.80
N HIS A 81 -11.46 11.19 1.39
CA HIS A 81 -12.60 11.97 0.93
C HIS A 81 -12.55 13.34 1.61
N LEU A 82 -12.16 14.38 0.86
CA LEU A 82 -11.83 15.68 1.42
C LEU A 82 -13.02 16.40 2.07
N SER A 83 -14.18 16.39 1.40
CA SER A 83 -15.38 17.11 1.88
C SER A 83 -15.94 16.53 3.18
N GLU A 84 -15.93 15.20 3.31
CA GLU A 84 -16.43 14.50 4.50
C GLU A 84 -15.35 14.26 5.55
N ASN A 85 -14.10 14.62 5.25
CA ASN A 85 -12.93 14.32 6.08
C ASN A 85 -12.88 12.85 6.51
N PHE A 86 -13.18 11.95 5.58
CA PHE A 86 -13.22 10.51 5.82
C PHE A 86 -12.01 9.84 5.16
N ARG A 87 -11.35 8.94 5.89
CA ARG A 87 -10.17 8.22 5.42
C ARG A 87 -10.44 6.73 5.41
N ILE A 88 -9.90 6.06 4.40
CA ILE A 88 -9.93 4.60 4.28
C ILE A 88 -8.54 4.07 3.97
N ARG A 89 -8.25 2.90 4.49
CA ARG A 89 -7.02 2.14 4.21
C ARG A 89 -7.36 0.89 3.42
N ILE A 90 -6.83 0.78 2.21
CA ILE A 90 -6.96 -0.43 1.39
C ILE A 90 -5.63 -1.18 1.43
N LYS A 91 -5.68 -2.49 1.58
CA LYS A 91 -4.50 -3.37 1.63
C LYS A 91 -4.65 -4.49 0.63
N THR A 92 -3.55 -4.85 0.00
CA THR A 92 -3.43 -6.09 -0.76
C THR A 92 -2.11 -6.77 -0.45
N PHE A 93 -2.06 -8.09 -0.61
CA PHE A 93 -0.87 -8.88 -0.31
C PHE A 93 -0.54 -9.82 -1.44
N VAL A 94 0.75 -10.06 -1.66
CA VAL A 94 1.31 -10.90 -2.72
C VAL A 94 2.42 -11.79 -2.18
N THR A 95 2.80 -12.82 -2.95
CA THR A 95 3.94 -13.68 -2.63
C THR A 95 5.26 -13.00 -3.01
N THR A 96 6.37 -13.50 -2.47
CA THR A 96 7.72 -13.10 -2.92
C THR A 96 8.07 -13.67 -4.29
N ALA A 97 7.47 -14.79 -4.67
CA ALA A 97 7.70 -15.43 -5.98
C ALA A 97 7.02 -14.67 -7.12
N ASP A 98 5.85 -14.08 -6.86
CA ASP A 98 5.13 -13.23 -7.80
C ASP A 98 4.67 -11.95 -7.07
N PRO A 99 5.56 -10.95 -6.93
CA PRO A 99 5.28 -9.72 -6.19
C PRO A 99 4.59 -8.66 -7.05
N ALA A 100 3.75 -9.07 -8.01
CA ALA A 100 3.10 -8.16 -8.95
C ALA A 100 1.78 -7.60 -8.39
N VAL A 101 1.56 -6.29 -8.57
CA VAL A 101 0.33 -5.57 -8.21
C VAL A 101 -0.02 -4.61 -9.36
N PRO A 102 -1.29 -4.50 -9.79
CA PRO A 102 -1.67 -3.49 -10.76
C PRO A 102 -1.36 -2.07 -10.29
N THR A 103 -0.79 -1.23 -11.19
CA THR A 103 -0.55 0.19 -10.90
C THR A 103 -1.87 0.94 -10.71
N VAL A 104 -1.83 2.00 -9.92
CA VAL A 104 -2.93 2.99 -9.80
C VAL A 104 -2.46 4.39 -10.22
N SER A 105 -1.33 4.47 -10.92
CA SER A 105 -0.76 5.74 -11.40
C SER A 105 -1.60 6.41 -12.49
N ASP A 106 -2.47 5.68 -13.17
CA ASP A 106 -3.50 6.17 -14.08
C ASP A 106 -4.66 6.84 -13.33
N LEU A 107 -4.94 6.40 -12.12
CA LEU A 107 -5.97 6.98 -11.26
C LEU A 107 -5.45 8.19 -10.46
N PHE A 108 -4.24 8.08 -9.93
CA PHE A 108 -3.62 9.12 -9.11
C PHE A 108 -2.18 9.38 -9.55
N SER A 109 -1.89 10.56 -10.05
CA SER A 109 -0.54 10.93 -10.51
C SER A 109 0.52 10.84 -9.40
N SER A 110 0.13 11.05 -8.14
CA SER A 110 1.01 10.88 -6.97
C SER A 110 1.49 9.44 -6.79
N ALA A 111 0.68 8.46 -7.20
CA ALA A 111 1.04 7.04 -7.11
C ALA A 111 2.30 6.69 -7.90
N ASN A 112 2.56 7.38 -9.02
CA ASN A 112 3.76 7.15 -9.82
C ASN A 112 5.05 7.15 -8.98
N TRP A 113 5.20 8.12 -8.10
CA TRP A 113 6.39 8.24 -7.24
C TRP A 113 6.38 7.25 -6.08
N MET A 114 5.23 7.07 -5.43
CA MET A 114 5.07 6.18 -4.29
C MET A 114 5.20 4.69 -4.68
N GLU A 115 4.73 4.32 -5.87
CA GLU A 115 4.91 2.97 -6.43
C GLU A 115 6.38 2.68 -6.75
N ARG A 116 7.11 3.66 -7.30
CA ARG A 116 8.55 3.54 -7.52
C ARG A 116 9.33 3.39 -6.22
N GLU A 117 8.97 4.14 -5.17
CA GLU A 117 9.57 4.00 -3.85
C GLU A 117 9.28 2.61 -3.27
N THR A 118 8.03 2.15 -3.35
CA THR A 118 7.63 0.81 -2.90
C THR A 118 8.37 -0.30 -3.67
N TYR A 119 8.52 -0.16 -4.97
CA TYR A 119 9.35 -1.06 -5.78
C TYR A 119 10.81 -1.03 -5.32
N ASP A 120 11.38 0.15 -5.12
CA ASP A 120 12.78 0.33 -4.78
C ASP A 120 13.16 -0.32 -3.45
N PHE A 121 12.28 -0.23 -2.45
CA PHE A 121 12.55 -0.74 -1.10
C PHE A 121 12.08 -2.17 -0.84
N TYR A 122 11.04 -2.65 -1.53
CA TYR A 122 10.41 -3.96 -1.27
C TYR A 122 10.44 -4.91 -2.46
N GLY A 123 10.70 -4.40 -3.67
CA GLY A 123 10.70 -5.21 -4.89
C GLY A 123 9.29 -5.61 -5.35
N ILE A 124 8.27 -4.82 -5.01
CA ILE A 124 6.91 -5.04 -5.51
C ILE A 124 6.81 -4.44 -6.91
N LEU A 125 6.39 -5.25 -7.88
CA LEU A 125 6.28 -4.88 -9.28
C LEU A 125 4.90 -4.30 -9.57
N PHE A 126 4.82 -3.05 -10.00
CA PHE A 126 3.56 -2.42 -10.38
C PHE A 126 3.31 -2.60 -11.88
N THR A 127 2.44 -3.56 -12.23
CA THR A 127 2.12 -3.88 -13.63
C THR A 127 1.34 -2.73 -14.27
N GLY A 128 1.80 -2.30 -15.46
CA GLY A 128 1.23 -1.16 -16.17
C GLY A 128 1.80 0.20 -15.74
N HIS A 129 2.72 0.25 -14.76
CA HIS A 129 3.38 1.50 -14.38
C HIS A 129 4.20 2.07 -15.56
N PRO A 130 4.08 3.38 -15.86
CA PRO A 130 4.70 3.97 -17.06
C PRO A 130 6.23 3.99 -17.05
N ASN A 131 6.86 4.00 -15.86
CA ASN A 131 8.32 4.09 -15.73
C ASN A 131 8.78 3.56 -14.36
N LEU A 132 8.65 2.24 -14.15
CA LEU A 132 9.04 1.59 -12.89
C LEU A 132 10.56 1.46 -12.80
N LYS A 133 11.19 2.36 -12.08
CA LYS A 133 12.64 2.41 -11.83
C LYS A 133 12.90 2.74 -10.37
N ARG A 134 14.06 2.36 -9.84
CA ARG A 134 14.51 2.81 -8.52
C ARG A 134 14.50 4.34 -8.46
N ILE A 135 14.34 4.89 -7.27
CA ILE A 135 14.21 6.33 -7.06
C ILE A 135 15.20 6.85 -6.00
N LEU A 136 15.48 6.08 -4.97
CA LEU A 136 16.32 6.46 -3.83
C LEU A 136 17.59 5.62 -3.77
N ASN A 137 17.51 4.33 -4.09
CA ASN A 137 18.68 3.44 -4.10
C ASN A 137 19.35 3.45 -5.48
N VAL A 138 20.62 3.00 -5.50
CA VAL A 138 21.38 2.89 -6.74
C VAL A 138 20.85 1.78 -7.66
N GLU A 139 20.90 1.99 -8.98
CA GLU A 139 20.29 1.05 -9.94
C GLU A 139 20.91 -0.37 -9.92
N TYR A 140 22.19 -0.47 -9.55
CA TYR A 140 22.92 -1.74 -9.48
C TYR A 140 22.71 -2.52 -8.17
N MET A 141 21.90 -2.01 -7.24
CA MET A 141 21.57 -2.73 -6.01
C MET A 141 20.71 -3.97 -6.33
N ASP A 142 21.15 -5.14 -5.90
CA ASP A 142 20.56 -6.45 -6.19
C ASP A 142 19.60 -6.96 -5.09
N PHE A 143 19.36 -6.14 -4.07
CA PHE A 143 18.45 -6.45 -2.97
C PHE A 143 17.48 -5.30 -2.68
N PHE A 144 16.51 -5.54 -1.77
CA PHE A 144 15.47 -4.60 -1.37
C PHE A 144 15.58 -4.31 0.13
N PRO A 145 16.12 -3.16 0.52
CA PRO A 145 16.67 -2.93 1.86
C PRO A 145 15.63 -2.87 2.99
N LEU A 146 14.34 -2.66 2.70
CA LEU A 146 13.31 -2.67 3.74
C LEU A 146 12.63 -4.04 3.94
N ARG A 147 13.04 -5.07 3.18
CA ARG A 147 12.64 -6.44 3.51
C ARG A 147 13.29 -6.87 4.82
N LYS A 148 12.55 -7.60 5.65
CA LYS A 148 12.98 -7.96 7.01
C LYS A 148 14.12 -8.97 7.08
N GLU A 149 14.48 -9.60 5.96
CA GLU A 149 15.67 -10.43 5.85
C GLU A 149 16.98 -9.61 5.89
N TYR A 150 16.91 -8.29 5.63
CA TYR A 150 18.05 -7.40 5.69
C TYR A 150 18.05 -6.61 7.02
N PRO A 151 19.09 -6.73 7.86
CA PRO A 151 19.17 -5.97 9.10
C PRO A 151 19.38 -4.49 8.82
N LEU A 152 18.76 -3.63 9.61
CA LEU A 152 18.93 -2.18 9.51
C LEU A 152 20.34 -1.70 9.93
N GLU A 153 20.99 -2.48 10.78
CA GLU A 153 22.34 -2.21 11.25
C GLU A 153 23.27 -3.34 10.79
N ASP A 154 24.45 -2.98 10.33
CA ASP A 154 25.52 -3.94 10.06
C ASP A 154 26.05 -4.49 11.40
N PRO A 155 25.81 -5.77 11.74
CA PRO A 155 26.28 -6.34 12.99
C PRO A 155 27.80 -6.53 13.03
N THR A 156 28.49 -6.39 11.88
CA THR A 156 29.94 -6.53 11.77
C THR A 156 30.69 -5.20 11.92
N ARG A 157 29.98 -4.09 12.10
CA ARG A 157 30.60 -2.78 12.30
C ARG A 157 31.39 -2.73 13.61
N GLU A 158 32.68 -2.51 13.52
CA GLU A 158 33.60 -2.31 14.66
C GLU A 158 33.66 -0.83 15.11
N ASP A 159 33.28 0.10 14.23
CA ASP A 159 33.34 1.55 14.46
C ASP A 159 32.08 2.13 15.13
N LYS A 160 31.15 1.29 15.58
CA LYS A 160 29.91 1.69 16.23
C LYS A 160 30.19 2.22 17.65
N ASP A 161 29.99 3.52 17.86
CA ASP A 161 30.08 4.15 19.18
C ASP A 161 28.72 4.71 19.60
N ASP A 162 27.97 3.94 20.39
CA ASP A 162 26.64 4.32 20.87
C ASP A 162 26.64 5.31 22.02
N ARG A 163 27.82 5.67 22.56
CA ARG A 163 27.93 6.58 23.73
C ARG A 163 27.34 7.96 23.48
N TYR A 164 27.30 8.41 22.22
CA TYR A 164 26.78 9.72 21.83
C TYR A 164 25.31 9.70 21.44
N PHE A 165 24.67 8.53 21.30
CA PHE A 165 23.30 8.39 20.82
C PHE A 165 22.31 7.85 21.87
N GLY A 166 22.74 7.66 23.12
CA GLY A 166 21.87 7.32 24.23
C GLY A 166 21.17 5.97 24.16
N ARG A 167 21.76 4.98 23.50
CA ARG A 167 21.27 3.60 23.45
C ARG A 167 22.07 2.67 24.33
#